data_1be9520705f1def5024eaee6c110b534
#
_entry.id   1be9520705f1def5024eaee6c110b534
#
_cell.length_a   1.000
_cell.length_b   1.000
_cell.length_c   1.000
_cell.angle_alpha   90.00
_cell.angle_beta   90.00
_cell.angle_gamma   90.00
#
_symmetry.space_group_name_H-M   'P 1'
#
loop_
_entity.id
_entity.type
_entity.pdbx_description
1 polymer ?
#
loop_
_entity_poly.entity_id
_entity_poly.type
_entity_poly.pdbx_seq_one_letter_code
_entity_poly.pdbx_strand_id
1 'polypeptide(L)'
;MADSTDRRADATRQQIIRAAAHQFAQRPYHDVGLDDILTEAELTKGAMYFHFRSKHALALAVIDEQLARAGAAVQSLVDRKLSGLETLIDVGYLMAVEDICRDTARAVLHLLPVVGRGEGLQTTVLNNAVQALSVVAERAVAEGDIVDREPQDLARMLVALYLGLRQAGDLDDPEQFLRQIEQGFVVVLPGMVPNDRIDYFLQFIRRRTALAVKTASANPVAADDDRAG
;
A
#
# COMPACT_ATOMS: atom_id res chain seq x y z
N MET A 1 26.36 -26.41 0.14
CA MET A 1 25.26 -27.10 -0.57
C MET A 1 23.90 -26.78 0.06
N ALA A 2 23.73 -26.50 1.36
CA ALA A 2 22.48 -26.06 1.98
C ALA A 2 21.96 -24.72 1.41
N ASP A 3 22.85 -23.74 1.21
CA ASP A 3 22.53 -22.38 0.75
C ASP A 3 21.87 -22.30 -0.65
N SER A 4 22.12 -23.24 -1.57
CA SER A 4 21.49 -23.25 -2.90
C SER A 4 20.09 -23.87 -2.90
N THR A 5 19.81 -24.79 -1.99
CA THR A 5 18.50 -25.45 -1.86
C THR A 5 17.51 -24.49 -1.20
N ASP A 6 17.94 -23.76 -0.18
CA ASP A 6 17.13 -22.77 0.51
C ASP A 6 16.76 -21.59 -0.42
N ARG A 7 17.73 -21.08 -1.21
CA ARG A 7 17.43 -20.01 -2.20
C ARG A 7 16.43 -20.46 -3.27
N ARG A 8 16.50 -21.72 -3.72
CA ARG A 8 15.54 -22.25 -4.70
C ARG A 8 14.16 -22.41 -4.08
N ALA A 9 14.07 -22.84 -2.82
CA ALA A 9 12.80 -22.92 -2.10
C ALA A 9 12.17 -21.54 -1.90
N ASP A 10 12.97 -20.53 -1.53
CA ASP A 10 12.52 -19.15 -1.39
C ASP A 10 12.05 -18.56 -2.73
N ALA A 11 12.77 -18.78 -3.82
CA ALA A 11 12.36 -18.34 -5.15
C ALA A 11 11.04 -18.96 -5.59
N THR A 12 10.84 -20.25 -5.34
CA THR A 12 9.57 -20.94 -5.61
C THR A 12 8.44 -20.38 -4.75
N ARG A 13 8.69 -20.13 -3.47
CA ARG A 13 7.72 -19.52 -2.56
C ARG A 13 7.27 -18.14 -3.07
N GLN A 14 8.21 -17.29 -3.49
CA GLN A 14 7.94 -15.97 -4.05
C GLN A 14 7.16 -16.06 -5.37
N GLN A 15 7.49 -17.01 -6.24
CA GLN A 15 6.74 -17.26 -7.48
C GLN A 15 5.27 -17.59 -7.20
N ILE A 16 4.98 -18.41 -6.19
CA ILE A 16 3.60 -18.74 -5.78
C ILE A 16 2.88 -17.49 -5.25
N ILE A 17 3.54 -16.68 -4.42
CA ILE A 17 2.95 -15.45 -3.86
C ILE A 17 2.63 -14.46 -4.97
N ARG A 18 3.52 -14.25 -5.95
CA ARG A 18 3.29 -13.36 -7.10
C ARG A 18 2.08 -13.79 -7.92
N ALA A 19 2.03 -15.07 -8.30
CA ALA A 19 0.89 -15.62 -9.05
C ALA A 19 -0.44 -15.48 -8.26
N ALA A 20 -0.40 -15.74 -6.96
CA ALA A 20 -1.57 -15.56 -6.10
C ALA A 20 -1.99 -14.08 -6.02
N ALA A 21 -1.04 -13.17 -5.86
CA ALA A 21 -1.30 -11.74 -5.82
C ALA A 21 -1.96 -11.26 -7.13
N HIS A 22 -1.43 -11.68 -8.28
CA HIS A 22 -2.02 -11.38 -9.59
C HIS A 22 -3.48 -11.85 -9.69
N GLN A 23 -3.76 -13.10 -9.33
CA GLN A 23 -5.11 -13.66 -9.37
C GLN A 23 -6.06 -12.94 -8.38
N PHE A 24 -5.61 -12.64 -7.14
CA PHE A 24 -6.42 -11.94 -6.14
C PHE A 24 -6.58 -10.43 -6.43
N ALA A 25 -5.67 -9.83 -7.21
CA ALA A 25 -5.81 -8.45 -7.65
C ALA A 25 -6.95 -8.26 -8.65
N GLN A 26 -7.22 -9.29 -9.47
CA GLN A 26 -8.20 -9.23 -10.57
C GLN A 26 -9.57 -9.80 -10.17
N ARG A 27 -9.62 -10.73 -9.21
CA ARG A 27 -10.84 -11.45 -8.87
C ARG A 27 -11.05 -11.56 -7.35
N PRO A 28 -12.31 -11.58 -6.88
CA PRO A 28 -12.64 -11.81 -5.48
C PRO A 28 -12.03 -13.11 -4.95
N TYR A 29 -11.65 -13.14 -3.67
CA TYR A 29 -11.01 -14.31 -3.04
C TYR A 29 -11.74 -15.62 -3.30
N HIS A 30 -13.09 -15.63 -3.27
CA HIS A 30 -13.87 -16.87 -3.43
C HIS A 30 -13.80 -17.43 -4.84
N ASP A 31 -13.62 -16.56 -5.85
CA ASP A 31 -13.65 -16.92 -7.28
C ASP A 31 -12.28 -17.40 -7.80
N VAL A 32 -11.22 -17.24 -7.02
CA VAL A 32 -9.88 -17.72 -7.35
C VAL A 32 -9.69 -19.15 -6.89
N GLY A 33 -9.44 -20.07 -7.80
CA GLY A 33 -9.06 -21.45 -7.51
C GLY A 33 -7.57 -21.62 -7.27
N LEU A 34 -7.18 -22.66 -6.51
CA LEU A 34 -5.75 -22.99 -6.39
C LEU A 34 -5.14 -23.44 -7.72
N ASP A 35 -5.95 -24.07 -8.59
CA ASP A 35 -5.50 -24.50 -9.92
C ASP A 35 -5.21 -23.30 -10.83
N ASP A 36 -5.94 -22.19 -10.69
CA ASP A 36 -5.65 -20.94 -11.40
C ASP A 36 -4.28 -20.38 -11.02
N ILE A 37 -4.01 -20.34 -9.69
CA ILE A 37 -2.72 -19.87 -9.16
C ILE A 37 -1.57 -20.75 -9.62
N LEU A 38 -1.76 -22.08 -9.63
CA LEU A 38 -0.74 -23.02 -10.07
C LEU A 38 -0.44 -22.92 -11.55
N THR A 39 -1.47 -22.70 -12.36
CA THR A 39 -1.31 -22.45 -13.80
C THR A 39 -0.50 -21.18 -14.05
N GLU A 40 -0.86 -20.09 -13.37
CA GLU A 40 -0.14 -18.82 -13.43
C GLU A 40 1.33 -18.94 -12.97
N ALA A 41 1.54 -19.69 -11.89
CA ALA A 41 2.87 -19.92 -11.34
C ALA A 41 3.69 -20.95 -12.13
N GLU A 42 3.11 -21.64 -13.11
CA GLU A 42 3.74 -22.77 -13.83
C GLU A 42 4.31 -23.85 -12.89
N LEU A 43 3.59 -24.12 -11.79
CA LEU A 43 4.02 -25.05 -10.74
C LEU A 43 3.04 -26.19 -10.52
N THR A 44 3.52 -27.28 -9.90
CA THR A 44 2.70 -28.42 -9.53
C THR A 44 2.02 -28.23 -8.19
N LYS A 45 0.89 -28.97 -7.96
CA LYS A 45 0.21 -29.00 -6.64
C LYS A 45 1.18 -29.40 -5.51
N GLY A 46 2.08 -30.34 -5.76
CA GLY A 46 3.08 -30.76 -4.78
C GLY A 46 4.02 -29.64 -4.35
N ALA A 47 4.49 -28.84 -5.29
CA ALA A 47 5.34 -27.69 -5.00
C ALA A 47 4.62 -26.64 -4.14
N MET A 48 3.35 -26.37 -4.45
CA MET A 48 2.57 -25.41 -3.66
C MET A 48 2.33 -25.91 -2.23
N TYR A 49 1.89 -27.17 -2.06
CA TYR A 49 1.59 -27.71 -0.72
C TYR A 49 2.84 -27.88 0.16
N PHE A 50 4.01 -27.91 -0.44
CA PHE A 50 5.27 -27.81 0.30
C PHE A 50 5.43 -26.44 1.01
N HIS A 51 4.99 -25.35 0.37
CA HIS A 51 5.11 -23.98 0.89
C HIS A 51 3.86 -23.50 1.62
N PHE A 52 2.66 -23.82 1.13
CA PHE A 52 1.39 -23.31 1.64
C PHE A 52 0.36 -24.43 1.82
N ARG A 53 -0.12 -24.59 3.03
CA ARG A 53 -1.08 -25.68 3.39
C ARG A 53 -2.49 -25.46 2.84
N SER A 54 -2.83 -24.21 2.45
CA SER A 54 -4.18 -23.87 1.97
C SER A 54 -4.16 -22.54 1.20
N LYS A 55 -5.23 -22.27 0.42
CA LYS A 55 -5.47 -20.95 -0.20
C LYS A 55 -5.52 -19.83 0.84
N HIS A 56 -6.07 -20.11 2.02
CA HIS A 56 -6.12 -19.14 3.12
C HIS A 56 -4.72 -18.78 3.63
N ALA A 57 -3.85 -19.76 3.87
CA ALA A 57 -2.47 -19.52 4.28
C ALA A 57 -1.67 -18.74 3.20
N LEU A 58 -1.95 -19.00 1.92
CA LEU A 58 -1.35 -18.25 0.82
C LEU A 58 -1.86 -16.82 0.76
N ALA A 59 -3.17 -16.59 0.95
CA ALA A 59 -3.75 -15.25 1.00
C ALA A 59 -3.18 -14.41 2.16
N LEU A 60 -2.99 -15.00 3.34
CA LEU A 60 -2.31 -14.34 4.45
C LEU A 60 -0.86 -13.98 4.10
N ALA A 61 -0.13 -14.86 3.42
CA ALA A 61 1.24 -14.58 3.00
C ALA A 61 1.33 -13.42 1.99
N VAL A 62 0.34 -13.27 1.09
CA VAL A 62 0.25 -12.10 0.19
C VAL A 62 0.02 -10.81 0.99
N ILE A 63 -0.86 -10.84 1.99
CA ILE A 63 -1.11 -9.70 2.88
C ILE A 63 0.18 -9.33 3.65
N ASP A 64 0.84 -10.31 4.28
CA ASP A 64 2.03 -10.10 5.08
C ASP A 64 3.17 -9.50 4.25
N GLU A 65 3.36 -9.98 3.02
CA GLU A 65 4.39 -9.46 2.12
C GLU A 65 4.14 -8.00 1.75
N GLN A 66 2.90 -7.65 1.40
CA GLN A 66 2.55 -6.27 1.09
C GLN A 66 2.69 -5.35 2.31
N LEU A 67 2.28 -5.80 3.49
CA LEU A 67 2.41 -5.01 4.72
C LEU A 67 3.88 -4.77 5.08
N ALA A 68 4.74 -5.78 4.96
CA ALA A 68 6.18 -5.64 5.20
C ALA A 68 6.82 -4.65 4.21
N ARG A 69 6.48 -4.76 2.91
CA ARG A 69 6.94 -3.84 1.86
C ARG A 69 6.48 -2.40 2.11
N ALA A 70 5.19 -2.20 2.35
CA ALA A 70 4.61 -0.90 2.64
C ALA A 70 5.27 -0.26 3.87
N GLY A 71 5.45 -1.03 4.94
CA GLY A 71 6.13 -0.57 6.15
C GLY A 71 7.56 -0.10 5.89
N ALA A 72 8.36 -0.88 5.14
CA ALA A 72 9.71 -0.51 4.76
C ALA A 72 9.77 0.76 3.89
N ALA A 73 8.82 0.90 2.93
CA ALA A 73 8.73 2.07 2.07
C ALA A 73 8.33 3.34 2.85
N VAL A 74 7.37 3.23 3.78
CA VAL A 74 7.00 4.34 4.69
C VAL A 74 8.18 4.72 5.58
N GLN A 75 8.90 3.75 6.17
CA GLN A 75 10.06 4.03 6.99
C GLN A 75 11.13 4.79 6.19
N SER A 76 11.39 4.39 4.94
CA SER A 76 12.30 5.11 4.04
C SER A 76 11.89 6.57 3.77
N LEU A 77 10.59 6.88 3.78
CA LEU A 77 10.10 8.26 3.69
C LEU A 77 10.32 9.04 5.00
N VAL A 78 10.03 8.41 6.14
CA VAL A 78 10.21 9.01 7.48
C VAL A 78 11.69 9.37 7.72
N ASP A 79 12.61 8.58 7.21
CA ASP A 79 14.06 8.81 7.32
C ASP A 79 14.56 9.98 6.45
N ARG A 80 13.72 10.53 5.57
CA ARG A 80 14.07 11.72 4.77
C ARG A 80 13.97 12.98 5.65
N LYS A 81 14.72 14.02 5.24
CA LYS A 81 14.68 15.34 5.89
C LYS A 81 13.49 16.19 5.40
N LEU A 82 12.29 15.63 5.41
CA LEU A 82 11.03 16.32 5.11
C LEU A 82 10.36 16.71 6.43
N SER A 83 9.52 17.76 6.39
CA SER A 83 8.69 18.07 7.56
C SER A 83 7.65 16.96 7.82
N GLY A 84 7.02 16.99 8.98
CA GLY A 84 6.00 16.01 9.35
C GLY A 84 4.84 15.99 8.35
N LEU A 85 4.31 17.16 7.98
CA LEU A 85 3.20 17.26 7.03
C LEU A 85 3.62 16.88 5.60
N GLU A 86 4.82 17.28 5.15
CA GLU A 86 5.36 16.81 3.86
C GLU A 86 5.47 15.29 3.82
N THR A 87 5.91 14.66 4.92
CA THR A 87 6.00 13.20 5.05
C THR A 87 4.62 12.55 4.99
N LEU A 88 3.60 13.10 5.69
CA LEU A 88 2.22 12.57 5.64
C LEU A 88 1.65 12.62 4.21
N ILE A 89 1.88 13.73 3.49
CA ILE A 89 1.47 13.87 2.09
C ILE A 89 2.19 12.84 1.22
N ASP A 90 3.51 12.69 1.37
CA ASP A 90 4.30 11.72 0.61
C ASP A 90 3.89 10.27 0.87
N VAL A 91 3.51 9.92 2.11
CA VAL A 91 2.95 8.59 2.42
C VAL A 91 1.64 8.36 1.65
N GLY A 92 0.75 9.34 1.56
CA GLY A 92 -0.48 9.22 0.78
C GLY A 92 -0.20 8.91 -0.69
N TYR A 93 0.73 9.64 -1.33
CA TYR A 93 1.12 9.37 -2.72
C TYR A 93 1.88 8.05 -2.89
N LEU A 94 2.74 7.68 -1.94
CA LEU A 94 3.42 6.38 -1.95
C LEU A 94 2.40 5.24 -1.98
N MET A 95 1.40 5.27 -1.09
CA MET A 95 0.36 4.25 -1.05
C MET A 95 -0.45 4.22 -2.35
N ALA A 96 -0.79 5.39 -2.91
CA ALA A 96 -1.53 5.49 -4.16
C ALA A 96 -0.74 4.87 -5.34
N VAL A 97 0.55 5.14 -5.45
CA VAL A 97 1.41 4.56 -6.49
C VAL A 97 1.59 3.06 -6.30
N GLU A 98 1.75 2.58 -5.07
CA GLU A 98 1.79 1.13 -4.78
C GLU A 98 0.48 0.44 -5.21
N ASP A 99 -0.68 1.03 -4.90
CA ASP A 99 -1.99 0.48 -5.27
C ASP A 99 -2.22 0.46 -6.80
N ILE A 100 -1.67 1.45 -7.52
CA ILE A 100 -1.73 1.50 -8.98
C ILE A 100 -0.81 0.46 -9.62
N CYS A 101 0.43 0.35 -9.13
CA CYS A 101 1.52 -0.33 -9.84
C CYS A 101 1.75 -1.78 -9.38
N ARG A 102 1.07 -2.28 -8.32
CA ARG A 102 1.38 -3.59 -7.74
C ARG A 102 0.16 -4.45 -7.50
N ASP A 103 0.20 -5.67 -8.00
CA ASP A 103 -0.83 -6.67 -7.77
C ASP A 103 -0.94 -7.05 -6.28
N THR A 104 0.17 -7.11 -5.54
CA THR A 104 0.13 -7.38 -4.10
C THR A 104 -0.67 -6.33 -3.33
N ALA A 105 -0.53 -5.04 -3.67
CA ALA A 105 -1.28 -3.96 -3.04
C ALA A 105 -2.77 -4.01 -3.43
N ARG A 106 -3.08 -4.26 -4.71
CA ARG A 106 -4.46 -4.46 -5.19
C ARG A 106 -5.10 -5.69 -4.54
N ALA A 107 -4.39 -6.81 -4.45
CA ALA A 107 -4.88 -8.04 -3.84
C ALA A 107 -5.31 -7.83 -2.37
N VAL A 108 -4.56 -7.04 -1.60
CA VAL A 108 -4.89 -6.74 -0.19
C VAL A 108 -6.26 -6.07 -0.03
N LEU A 109 -6.71 -5.26 -1.02
CA LEU A 109 -8.06 -4.69 -1.03
C LEU A 109 -9.15 -5.76 -0.98
N HIS A 110 -8.97 -6.83 -1.75
CA HIS A 110 -9.93 -7.92 -1.84
C HIS A 110 -9.78 -8.94 -0.70
N LEU A 111 -8.54 -9.14 -0.23
CA LEU A 111 -8.22 -10.17 0.76
C LEU A 111 -8.52 -9.71 2.19
N LEU A 112 -8.10 -8.50 2.57
CA LEU A 112 -8.16 -8.05 3.96
C LEU A 112 -9.59 -8.03 4.54
N PRO A 113 -10.63 -7.57 3.81
CA PRO A 113 -12.01 -7.62 4.31
C PRO A 113 -12.60 -9.03 4.45
N VAL A 114 -12.09 -10.00 3.67
CA VAL A 114 -12.65 -11.37 3.62
C VAL A 114 -11.86 -12.30 4.51
N VAL A 115 -10.54 -12.35 4.32
CA VAL A 115 -9.63 -13.25 5.04
C VAL A 115 -9.27 -12.69 6.41
N GLY A 116 -8.99 -11.38 6.48
CA GLY A 116 -8.51 -10.73 7.68
C GLY A 116 -9.58 -10.45 8.74
N ARG A 117 -10.86 -10.42 8.35
CA ARG A 117 -11.95 -10.09 9.31
C ARG A 117 -12.12 -11.13 10.41
N GLY A 118 -12.06 -12.40 10.05
CA GLY A 118 -12.26 -13.53 10.99
C GLY A 118 -11.16 -13.60 12.07
N GLU A 119 -9.97 -13.10 11.78
CA GLU A 119 -8.79 -13.14 12.66
C GLU A 119 -8.51 -11.78 13.34
N GLY A 120 -9.36 -10.77 13.12
CA GLY A 120 -9.12 -9.41 13.61
C GLY A 120 -7.95 -8.68 12.91
N LEU A 121 -7.37 -9.28 11.87
CA LEU A 121 -6.22 -8.75 11.16
C LEU A 121 -6.52 -7.38 10.52
N GLN A 122 -7.72 -7.20 9.95
CA GLN A 122 -8.14 -5.91 9.38
C GLN A 122 -8.06 -4.79 10.42
N THR A 123 -8.60 -5.00 11.62
CA THR A 123 -8.55 -4.03 12.72
C THR A 123 -7.12 -3.76 13.16
N THR A 124 -6.30 -4.81 13.27
CA THR A 124 -4.89 -4.70 13.64
C THR A 124 -4.10 -3.87 12.62
N VAL A 125 -4.28 -4.13 11.32
CA VAL A 125 -3.62 -3.39 10.24
C VAL A 125 -4.00 -1.91 10.27
N LEU A 126 -5.29 -1.59 10.43
CA LEU A 126 -5.77 -0.21 10.50
C LEU A 126 -5.22 0.52 11.74
N ASN A 127 -5.24 -0.14 12.91
CA ASN A 127 -4.70 0.45 14.13
C ASN A 127 -3.19 0.69 14.03
N ASN A 128 -2.43 -0.23 13.44
CA ASN A 128 -0.99 -0.07 13.22
C ASN A 128 -0.70 1.09 12.25
N ALA A 129 -1.49 1.24 11.18
CA ALA A 129 -1.35 2.36 10.25
C ALA A 129 -1.63 3.70 10.95
N VAL A 130 -2.71 3.79 11.73
CA VAL A 130 -3.03 4.99 12.52
C VAL A 130 -1.90 5.30 13.51
N GLN A 131 -1.41 4.30 14.23
CA GLN A 131 -0.33 4.48 15.22
C GLN A 131 0.97 4.96 14.55
N ALA A 132 1.36 4.39 13.41
CA ALA A 132 2.54 4.81 12.68
C ALA A 132 2.43 6.25 12.16
N LEU A 133 1.26 6.64 11.63
CA LEU A 133 1.04 7.99 11.13
C LEU A 133 0.87 9.02 12.26
N SER A 134 0.37 8.62 13.45
CA SER A 134 0.27 9.55 14.57
C SER A 134 1.63 10.08 15.04
N VAL A 135 2.68 9.25 15.00
CA VAL A 135 4.05 9.69 15.31
C VAL A 135 4.54 10.77 14.32
N VAL A 136 4.20 10.63 13.04
CA VAL A 136 4.53 11.63 12.02
C VAL A 136 3.68 12.90 12.19
N ALA A 137 2.41 12.74 12.56
CA ALA A 137 1.49 13.84 12.85
C ALA A 137 1.93 14.64 14.09
N GLU A 138 2.41 13.98 15.16
CA GLU A 138 3.00 14.64 16.34
C GLU A 138 4.15 15.57 15.91
N ARG A 139 5.02 15.09 15.03
CA ARG A 139 6.12 15.89 14.49
C ARG A 139 5.59 17.09 13.69
N ALA A 140 4.59 16.91 12.84
CA ALA A 140 4.00 17.99 12.04
C ALA A 140 3.36 19.08 12.91
N VAL A 141 2.73 18.71 14.02
CA VAL A 141 2.19 19.65 15.03
C VAL A 141 3.34 20.38 15.73
N ALA A 142 4.37 19.67 16.19
CA ALA A 142 5.52 20.25 16.88
C ALA A 142 6.33 21.22 15.99
N GLU A 143 6.39 20.96 14.68
CA GLU A 143 7.02 21.82 13.68
C GLU A 143 6.15 23.05 13.32
N GLY A 144 4.89 23.10 13.75
CA GLY A 144 3.95 24.19 13.43
C GLY A 144 3.38 24.12 12.01
N ASP A 145 3.53 22.98 11.33
CA ASP A 145 2.91 22.74 10.00
C ASP A 145 1.41 22.50 10.11
N ILE A 146 0.97 21.97 11.24
CA ILE A 146 -0.43 21.68 11.53
C ILE A 146 -0.86 22.49 12.74
N VAL A 147 -2.06 23.11 12.65
CA VAL A 147 -2.69 23.76 13.80
C VAL A 147 -2.93 22.73 14.91
N ASP A 148 -3.03 23.19 16.16
CA ASP A 148 -3.20 22.34 17.34
C ASP A 148 -4.38 21.36 17.16
N ARG A 149 -4.02 20.10 16.94
CA ARG A 149 -4.93 18.96 16.69
C ARG A 149 -4.36 17.74 17.41
N GLU A 150 -5.25 16.87 17.85
CA GLU A 150 -4.83 15.59 18.40
C GLU A 150 -4.22 14.72 17.28
N PRO A 151 -2.92 14.36 17.36
CA PRO A 151 -2.22 13.66 16.28
C PRO A 151 -2.86 12.32 15.88
N GLN A 152 -3.41 11.59 16.86
CA GLN A 152 -4.05 10.31 16.59
C GLN A 152 -5.38 10.48 15.82
N ASP A 153 -6.14 11.53 16.12
CA ASP A 153 -7.39 11.81 15.39
C ASP A 153 -7.10 12.26 13.95
N LEU A 154 -6.05 13.07 13.78
CA LEU A 154 -5.56 13.45 12.46
C LEU A 154 -5.12 12.23 11.64
N ALA A 155 -4.30 11.35 12.23
CA ALA A 155 -3.85 10.12 11.57
C ALA A 155 -5.04 9.24 11.19
N ARG A 156 -6.02 9.07 12.09
CA ARG A 156 -7.25 8.30 11.83
C ARG A 156 -8.05 8.90 10.67
N MET A 157 -8.20 10.23 10.63
CA MET A 157 -8.89 10.92 9.55
C MET A 157 -8.17 10.72 8.21
N LEU A 158 -6.84 10.85 8.15
CA LEU A 158 -6.07 10.67 6.92
C LEU A 158 -6.12 9.24 6.41
N VAL A 159 -6.05 8.24 7.30
CA VAL A 159 -6.25 6.81 6.94
C VAL A 159 -7.65 6.61 6.37
N ALA A 160 -8.69 7.13 7.03
CA ALA A 160 -10.07 6.99 6.58
C ALA A 160 -10.30 7.68 5.22
N LEU A 161 -9.75 8.89 5.03
CA LEU A 161 -9.80 9.61 3.76
C LEU A 161 -9.15 8.80 2.64
N TYR A 162 -7.93 8.30 2.86
CA TYR A 162 -7.22 7.50 1.87
C TYR A 162 -8.01 6.24 1.50
N LEU A 163 -8.49 5.49 2.49
CA LEU A 163 -9.27 4.27 2.25
C LEU A 163 -10.58 4.56 1.50
N GLY A 164 -11.24 5.68 1.82
CA GLY A 164 -12.45 6.12 1.11
C GLY A 164 -12.17 6.47 -0.35
N LEU A 165 -11.11 7.24 -0.63
CA LEU A 165 -10.70 7.58 -1.99
C LEU A 165 -10.28 6.34 -2.79
N ARG A 166 -9.51 5.45 -2.17
CA ARG A 166 -9.09 4.18 -2.76
C ARG A 166 -10.28 3.28 -3.14
N GLN A 167 -11.31 3.22 -2.28
CA GLN A 167 -12.52 2.41 -2.52
C GLN A 167 -13.41 3.00 -3.61
N ALA A 168 -13.45 4.33 -3.73
CA ALA A 168 -14.29 5.05 -4.70
C ALA A 168 -13.58 5.31 -6.03
N GLY A 169 -12.26 5.24 -6.06
CA GLY A 169 -11.43 5.55 -7.23
C GLY A 169 -11.27 4.38 -8.19
N ASP A 170 -10.88 4.70 -9.41
CA ASP A 170 -10.50 3.74 -10.43
C ASP A 170 -8.97 3.63 -10.50
N LEU A 171 -8.41 2.50 -10.09
CA LEU A 171 -6.96 2.25 -10.12
C LEU A 171 -6.46 1.96 -11.54
N ASP A 172 -7.35 1.69 -12.50
CA ASP A 172 -7.00 1.47 -13.90
C ASP A 172 -6.98 2.79 -14.70
N ASP A 173 -7.43 3.90 -14.08
CA ASP A 173 -7.13 5.28 -14.52
C ASP A 173 -6.21 5.98 -13.50
N PRO A 174 -4.88 5.75 -13.58
CA PRO A 174 -3.91 6.28 -12.62
C PRO A 174 -3.93 7.80 -12.49
N GLU A 175 -4.12 8.52 -13.60
CA GLU A 175 -4.12 9.97 -13.58
C GLU A 175 -5.34 10.50 -12.83
N GLN A 176 -6.53 9.98 -13.11
CA GLN A 176 -7.75 10.36 -12.43
C GLN A 176 -7.67 10.04 -10.94
N PHE A 177 -7.21 8.83 -10.57
CA PHE A 177 -7.07 8.45 -9.18
C PHE A 177 -6.11 9.37 -8.40
N LEU A 178 -4.94 9.67 -8.95
CA LEU A 178 -3.97 10.55 -8.32
C LEU A 178 -4.46 12.00 -8.22
N ARG A 179 -5.28 12.47 -9.16
CA ARG A 179 -5.98 13.76 -9.05
C ARG A 179 -7.04 13.74 -7.95
N GLN A 180 -7.74 12.63 -7.73
CA GLN A 180 -8.66 12.49 -6.59
C GLN A 180 -7.93 12.55 -5.25
N ILE A 181 -6.74 11.95 -5.14
CA ILE A 181 -5.86 12.09 -3.95
C ILE A 181 -5.46 13.56 -3.74
N GLU A 182 -5.05 14.27 -4.80
CA GLU A 182 -4.78 15.72 -4.74
C GLU A 182 -5.98 16.49 -4.20
N GLN A 183 -7.16 16.28 -4.78
CA GLN A 183 -8.40 16.94 -4.36
C GLN A 183 -8.73 16.66 -2.88
N GLY A 184 -8.55 15.42 -2.43
CA GLY A 184 -8.73 15.06 -1.03
C GLY A 184 -7.85 15.89 -0.10
N PHE A 185 -6.55 16.02 -0.41
CA PHE A 185 -5.64 16.87 0.35
C PHE A 185 -6.04 18.34 0.28
N VAL A 186 -6.37 18.86 -0.90
CA VAL A 186 -6.78 20.27 -1.09
C VAL A 186 -7.99 20.63 -0.25
N VAL A 187 -8.97 19.73 -0.12
CA VAL A 187 -10.18 19.95 0.68
C VAL A 187 -9.90 19.96 2.19
N VAL A 188 -9.03 19.08 2.67
CA VAL A 188 -8.77 18.96 4.12
C VAL A 188 -7.70 19.95 4.62
N LEU A 189 -6.80 20.38 3.75
CA LEU A 189 -5.64 21.22 4.09
C LEU A 189 -6.01 22.50 4.85
N PRO A 190 -7.02 23.32 4.42
CA PRO A 190 -7.35 24.57 5.09
C PRO A 190 -7.82 24.40 6.55
N GLY A 191 -8.33 23.21 6.89
CA GLY A 191 -8.74 22.88 8.26
C GLY A 191 -7.61 22.38 9.16
N MET A 192 -6.41 22.18 8.61
CA MET A 192 -5.28 21.59 9.32
C MET A 192 -4.06 22.50 9.39
N VAL A 193 -3.86 23.40 8.42
CA VAL A 193 -2.64 24.14 8.21
C VAL A 193 -2.84 25.62 8.54
N PRO A 194 -1.86 26.31 9.16
CA PRO A 194 -1.91 27.77 9.32
C PRO A 194 -2.06 28.48 7.98
N ASN A 195 -2.82 29.59 7.97
CA ASN A 195 -3.19 30.30 6.73
C ASN A 195 -1.97 30.74 5.90
N ASP A 196 -0.88 31.14 6.54
CA ASP A 196 0.36 31.58 5.90
C ASP A 196 1.17 30.45 5.28
N ARG A 197 0.83 29.19 5.56
CA ARG A 197 1.49 28.00 5.01
C ARG A 197 0.67 27.26 3.95
N ILE A 198 -0.59 27.61 3.76
CA ILE A 198 -1.51 26.92 2.84
C ILE A 198 -0.94 26.90 1.41
N ASP A 199 -0.50 28.05 0.89
CA ASP A 199 0.02 28.14 -0.48
C ASP A 199 1.25 27.26 -0.71
N TYR A 200 2.13 27.15 0.29
CA TYR A 200 3.30 26.28 0.23
C TYR A 200 2.87 24.80 0.07
N PHE A 201 1.96 24.32 0.92
CA PHE A 201 1.53 22.93 0.87
C PHE A 201 0.68 22.63 -0.35
N LEU A 202 -0.13 23.56 -0.85
CA LEU A 202 -0.83 23.39 -2.13
C LEU A 202 0.14 23.19 -3.29
N GLN A 203 1.24 23.97 -3.33
CA GLN A 203 2.28 23.80 -4.33
C GLN A 203 3.05 22.49 -4.15
N PHE A 204 3.31 22.08 -2.90
CA PHE A 204 3.95 20.80 -2.59
C PHE A 204 3.11 19.64 -3.10
N ILE A 205 1.80 19.60 -2.79
CA ILE A 205 0.83 18.59 -3.22
C ILE A 205 0.83 18.49 -4.76
N ARG A 206 0.69 19.61 -5.48
CA ARG A 206 0.69 19.62 -6.96
C ARG A 206 1.96 18.99 -7.55
N ARG A 207 3.13 19.32 -6.98
CA ARG A 207 4.40 18.72 -7.41
C ARG A 207 4.43 17.21 -7.16
N ARG A 208 3.88 16.76 -6.03
CA ARG A 208 3.79 15.32 -5.70
C ARG A 208 2.83 14.58 -6.61
N THR A 209 1.66 15.17 -6.93
CA THR A 209 0.76 14.62 -7.94
C THR A 209 1.46 14.42 -9.28
N ALA A 210 2.12 15.45 -9.79
CA ALA A 210 2.83 15.37 -11.06
C ALA A 210 3.93 14.28 -11.07
N LEU A 211 4.67 14.14 -9.96
CA LEU A 211 5.67 13.09 -9.80
C LEU A 211 5.03 11.70 -9.74
N ALA A 212 3.95 11.54 -8.98
CA ALA A 212 3.23 10.27 -8.84
C ALA A 212 2.64 9.82 -10.18
N VAL A 213 2.02 10.72 -10.95
CA VAL A 213 1.51 10.42 -12.30
C VAL A 213 2.64 9.94 -13.20
N LYS A 214 3.79 10.63 -13.22
CA LYS A 214 4.95 10.20 -14.00
C LYS A 214 5.46 8.83 -13.56
N THR A 215 5.51 8.57 -12.26
CA THR A 215 5.98 7.28 -11.72
C THR A 215 5.02 6.15 -12.09
N ALA A 216 3.71 6.36 -11.94
CA ALA A 216 2.69 5.39 -12.30
C ALA A 216 2.70 5.07 -13.81
N SER A 217 2.87 6.09 -14.66
CA SER A 217 2.95 5.92 -16.12
C SER A 217 4.23 5.19 -16.58
N ALA A 218 5.33 5.32 -15.82
CA ALA A 218 6.60 4.65 -16.12
C ALA A 218 6.63 3.18 -15.67
N ASN A 219 5.78 2.82 -14.69
CA ASN A 219 5.65 1.47 -14.14
C ASN A 219 4.17 1.03 -14.22
N PRO A 220 3.59 0.84 -15.42
CA PRO A 220 2.28 0.22 -15.51
C PRO A 220 2.37 -1.14 -14.83
N VAL A 221 1.26 -1.65 -14.24
CA VAL A 221 1.22 -2.92 -13.50
C VAL A 221 2.14 -3.93 -14.18
N ALA A 222 3.37 -3.99 -13.75
CA ALA A 222 4.26 -5.05 -14.13
C ALA A 222 3.81 -6.23 -13.28
N ALA A 223 3.42 -7.33 -13.87
CA ALA A 223 3.63 -8.63 -13.27
C ALA A 223 4.99 -8.53 -12.59
N ASP A 224 5.05 -8.69 -11.26
CA ASP A 224 6.23 -8.44 -10.40
C ASP A 224 7.50 -9.04 -11.01
N ASP A 225 8.08 -8.31 -11.96
CA ASP A 225 9.08 -8.81 -12.86
C ASP A 225 10.45 -8.57 -12.26
N ASP A 226 11.14 -9.66 -12.03
CA ASP A 226 12.56 -9.93 -11.97
C ASP A 226 13.48 -8.71 -12.19
N ARG A 227 13.69 -7.87 -11.16
CA ARG A 227 14.84 -6.99 -11.06
C ARG A 227 15.44 -7.02 -9.66
N ALA A 228 15.87 -8.21 -9.25
CA ALA A 228 16.89 -8.39 -8.25
C ALA A 228 17.87 -9.42 -8.80
N GLY A 229 18.72 -8.96 -9.74
CA GLY A 229 19.95 -9.64 -10.09
C GLY A 229 21.02 -9.28 -9.08
#